data_ce5adc80255bd882299125a5093f1404
#
_entry.id   ce5adc80255bd882299125a5093f1404
#
_cell.length_a   1.000
_cell.length_b   1.000
_cell.length_c   1.000
_cell.angle_alpha   90.00
_cell.angle_beta   90.00
_cell.angle_gamma   90.00
#
_symmetry.space_group_name_H-M   'P 1'
#
loop_
_entity.id
_entity.type
_entity.pdbx_description
1 polymer ?
#
loop_
_entity_poly.entity_id
_entity_poly.type
_entity_poly.pdbx_seq_one_letter_code
_entity_poly.pdbx_strand_id
1 'polypeptide(L)'
;MKKPKSLIVVIIFCCSIFCGQSILSAKAEDMISYHNLTTDSVMNYDDTAVKYHYNGVDVKMNDIGLLGESGSALAPLSDLFVNTLDVDCEFQLSDSSVTLKDGSDCVRIVPGSKSAVVNGKSLSMSEAPVLLKNAKNELLYYVPTRFIASNLGFDYEWNKVLSTVFISKTYTIRYTSDSTKTPICIPLSEGVSLTDIRVEDMYYDNQIAVYIPGNHIKEYENNCIINHYPVISDIELSYNASDETAILFKTSDIVACKPEVSDNKLYLSFLPPKEVYSKIVVIDAGHGGYDPGAIRDKTNESDLNLSIAYEYTKDLFADSDIKVYYTRVSDKFISLDNRAAFSSKVGADLFVSVHQNTFTTDAKKGVSVYYSSDNKNTGPSGLTGRIMAGMFADSLSEKLELKNLGRLNQRLSVTTYNTVPAVLIELAFMSNPDDFQRLRDSEFRKEAGQAIFDTIIEIFEAYPTGR
;
A
#
# COMPACT_ATOMS: atom_id res chain seq x y z
N MET A 1 0.21 -9.36 -37.69
CA MET A 1 1.48 -8.95 -38.33
C MET A 1 1.66 -7.44 -38.06
N LYS A 2 2.34 -7.10 -36.99
CA LYS A 2 2.72 -5.69 -36.70
C LYS A 2 3.88 -5.34 -37.63
N LYS A 3 3.76 -4.22 -38.35
CA LYS A 3 4.86 -3.66 -39.15
C LYS A 3 5.97 -3.22 -38.22
N PRO A 4 7.25 -3.39 -38.55
CA PRO A 4 8.34 -2.85 -37.76
C PRO A 4 8.24 -1.32 -37.75
N LYS A 5 8.23 -0.69 -36.56
CA LYS A 5 8.36 0.76 -36.41
C LYS A 5 9.75 1.14 -36.94
N SER A 6 9.81 1.90 -38.02
CA SER A 6 11.07 2.39 -38.56
C SER A 6 11.58 3.50 -37.65
N LEU A 7 12.64 3.20 -36.92
CA LEU A 7 13.46 4.20 -36.23
C LEU A 7 14.16 5.04 -37.30
N ILE A 8 13.69 6.25 -37.55
CA ILE A 8 14.44 7.22 -38.36
C ILE A 8 15.51 7.81 -37.43
N VAL A 9 16.65 7.14 -37.39
CA VAL A 9 17.87 7.72 -36.81
C VAL A 9 18.40 8.73 -37.84
N VAL A 10 18.09 10.00 -37.66
CA VAL A 10 18.73 11.06 -38.40
C VAL A 10 20.11 11.29 -37.82
N ILE A 11 21.10 10.63 -38.42
CA ILE A 11 22.52 10.91 -38.15
C ILE A 11 22.80 12.28 -38.70
N ILE A 12 22.93 13.28 -37.85
CA ILE A 12 23.41 14.60 -38.24
C ILE A 12 24.94 14.54 -38.33
N PHE A 13 25.47 14.44 -39.54
CA PHE A 13 26.86 14.80 -39.83
C PHE A 13 26.96 16.32 -39.77
N CYS A 14 27.45 16.88 -38.68
CA CYS A 14 28.03 18.19 -38.68
C CYS A 14 29.55 18.02 -38.72
N CYS A 15 30.10 18.13 -39.94
CA CYS A 15 31.51 18.43 -40.12
C CYS A 15 31.79 19.86 -39.69
N SER A 16 32.74 20.01 -38.81
CA SER A 16 33.95 20.79 -39.06
C SER A 16 34.51 21.48 -37.82
N ILE A 17 35.75 21.14 -37.62
CA ILE A 17 36.88 22.02 -37.30
C ILE A 17 36.88 22.67 -35.94
N PHE A 18 37.70 22.17 -35.00
CA PHE A 18 38.92 22.78 -34.57
C PHE A 18 39.69 22.00 -33.51
N CYS A 19 40.91 21.76 -33.85
CA CYS A 19 42.14 21.81 -33.06
C CYS A 19 42.25 21.14 -31.71
N GLY A 20 43.18 20.18 -31.71
CA GLY A 20 43.62 19.43 -30.56
C GLY A 20 44.13 20.25 -29.39
N GLN A 21 43.86 19.70 -28.25
CA GLN A 21 44.78 19.77 -27.13
C GLN A 21 44.79 18.39 -26.43
N SER A 22 46.02 17.96 -26.20
CA SER A 22 46.40 16.72 -25.56
C SER A 22 45.77 16.56 -24.18
N ILE A 23 45.06 15.47 -23.99
CA ILE A 23 44.53 15.05 -22.68
C ILE A 23 45.72 14.46 -21.91
N LEU A 24 46.12 15.13 -20.85
CA LEU A 24 46.98 14.59 -19.83
C LEU A 24 46.19 13.55 -19.01
N SER A 25 46.64 12.31 -19.13
CA SER A 25 46.20 11.19 -18.31
C SER A 25 46.63 11.43 -16.84
N ALA A 26 45.67 11.71 -15.99
CA ALA A 26 45.81 11.49 -14.57
C ALA A 26 44.94 10.30 -14.20
N LYS A 27 45.52 9.26 -13.60
CA LYS A 27 44.83 8.15 -12.98
C LYS A 27 43.96 8.71 -11.83
N ALA A 28 42.67 8.91 -12.08
CA ALA A 28 41.65 8.93 -11.10
C ALA A 28 40.86 7.62 -11.32
N GLU A 29 40.83 6.79 -10.33
CA GLU A 29 40.03 5.57 -10.30
C GLU A 29 38.54 6.01 -10.43
N ASP A 30 37.85 5.45 -11.42
CA ASP A 30 36.39 5.32 -11.52
C ASP A 30 35.53 6.58 -11.75
N MET A 31 36.01 7.61 -12.44
CA MET A 31 35.21 8.75 -12.88
C MET A 31 34.94 8.69 -14.40
N ILE A 32 33.67 8.74 -14.77
CA ILE A 32 33.27 8.81 -16.20
C ILE A 32 33.04 10.27 -16.57
N SER A 33 33.76 10.73 -17.63
CA SER A 33 33.70 12.11 -18.06
C SER A 33 32.80 12.28 -19.28
N TYR A 34 31.89 13.25 -19.20
CA TYR A 34 31.04 13.66 -20.30
C TYR A 34 31.26 15.14 -20.63
N HIS A 35 31.16 15.50 -21.90
CA HIS A 35 31.09 16.90 -22.29
C HIS A 35 29.65 17.37 -22.38
N ASN A 36 29.23 18.28 -21.48
CA ASN A 36 27.91 18.89 -21.50
C ASN A 36 27.85 19.98 -22.58
N LEU A 37 27.10 19.71 -23.64
CA LEU A 37 26.98 20.63 -24.78
C LEU A 37 26.08 21.84 -24.49
N THR A 38 25.30 21.80 -23.41
CA THR A 38 24.43 22.92 -22.99
C THR A 38 25.22 24.00 -22.25
N THR A 39 26.23 23.60 -21.46
CA THR A 39 27.06 24.50 -20.63
C THR A 39 28.48 24.64 -21.16
N ASP A 40 28.86 23.88 -22.20
CA ASP A 40 30.20 23.77 -22.76
C ASP A 40 31.27 23.44 -21.69
N SER A 41 30.95 22.50 -20.82
CA SER A 41 31.79 22.07 -19.69
C SER A 41 31.97 20.57 -19.64
N VAL A 42 33.09 20.11 -19.07
CA VAL A 42 33.31 18.71 -18.76
C VAL A 42 32.70 18.39 -17.41
N MET A 43 31.79 17.43 -17.36
CA MET A 43 31.17 16.91 -16.14
C MET A 43 31.76 15.52 -15.83
N ASN A 44 32.17 15.33 -14.60
CA ASN A 44 32.67 14.04 -14.12
C ASN A 44 31.65 13.45 -13.17
N TYR A 45 31.25 12.23 -13.42
CA TYR A 45 30.32 11.49 -12.59
C TYR A 45 31.05 10.35 -11.92
N ASP A 46 30.74 10.16 -10.61
CA ASP A 46 31.24 9.04 -9.83
C ASP A 46 30.68 7.73 -10.40
N ASP A 47 31.44 6.62 -10.30
CA ASP A 47 31.06 5.28 -10.77
C ASP A 47 29.85 4.66 -9.98
N THR A 48 29.25 5.41 -9.07
CA THR A 48 27.95 5.08 -8.51
C THR A 48 26.84 5.27 -9.56
N ALA A 49 26.90 4.46 -10.62
CA ALA A 49 25.89 4.45 -11.66
C ALA A 49 24.50 4.22 -11.08
N VAL A 50 23.57 5.09 -11.44
CA VAL A 50 22.15 4.84 -11.13
C VAL A 50 21.71 3.62 -11.95
N LYS A 51 21.24 2.59 -11.27
CA LYS A 51 20.67 1.40 -11.90
C LYS A 51 19.18 1.59 -12.11
N TYR A 52 18.65 0.90 -13.09
CA TYR A 52 17.23 0.95 -13.41
C TYR A 52 16.64 -0.45 -13.49
N HIS A 53 15.45 -0.61 -12.89
CA HIS A 53 14.61 -1.79 -13.05
C HIS A 53 13.29 -1.36 -13.66
N TYR A 54 12.84 -2.09 -14.66
CA TYR A 54 11.51 -1.90 -15.24
C TYR A 54 10.70 -3.19 -15.10
N ASN A 55 9.56 -3.07 -14.44
CA ASN A 55 8.72 -4.22 -14.09
C ASN A 55 9.55 -5.37 -13.48
N GLY A 56 10.45 -5.03 -12.53
CA GLY A 56 11.31 -5.94 -11.81
C GLY A 56 12.48 -6.56 -12.57
N VAL A 57 12.69 -6.18 -13.82
CA VAL A 57 13.83 -6.64 -14.64
C VAL A 57 14.90 -5.57 -14.71
N ASP A 58 16.16 -5.97 -14.57
CA ASP A 58 17.31 -5.07 -14.76
C ASP A 58 17.29 -4.47 -16.18
N VAL A 59 17.30 -3.15 -16.25
CA VAL A 59 17.43 -2.44 -17.53
C VAL A 59 18.89 -2.44 -17.98
N LYS A 60 19.17 -3.09 -19.10
CA LYS A 60 20.50 -3.03 -19.74
C LYS A 60 20.58 -1.78 -20.58
N MET A 61 21.41 -0.85 -20.16
CA MET A 61 21.69 0.40 -20.90
C MET A 61 23.08 0.34 -21.53
N ASN A 62 23.25 1.07 -22.61
CA ASN A 62 24.58 1.24 -23.26
C ASN A 62 25.44 2.27 -22.52
N ASP A 63 24.80 3.24 -21.88
CA ASP A 63 25.43 4.26 -21.05
C ASP A 63 24.82 4.24 -19.63
N ILE A 64 25.59 4.66 -18.63
CA ILE A 64 25.17 4.61 -17.23
C ILE A 64 24.10 5.65 -16.91
N GLY A 65 23.26 5.37 -15.90
CA GLY A 65 22.41 6.37 -15.28
C GLY A 65 23.24 7.29 -14.37
N LEU A 66 22.87 8.56 -14.31
CA LEU A 66 23.61 9.60 -13.60
C LEU A 66 22.75 10.20 -12.46
N LEU A 67 23.41 10.79 -11.46
CA LEU A 67 22.77 11.68 -10.51
C LEU A 67 23.06 13.14 -10.91
N GLY A 68 22.00 13.92 -11.13
CA GLY A 68 22.11 15.34 -11.40
C GLY A 68 22.46 16.15 -10.14
N GLU A 69 22.70 17.44 -10.31
CA GLU A 69 23.11 18.37 -9.21
C GLU A 69 22.05 18.44 -8.08
N SER A 70 20.77 18.29 -8.42
CA SER A 70 19.67 18.24 -7.42
C SER A 70 19.53 16.89 -6.71
N GLY A 71 20.38 15.91 -7.03
CA GLY A 71 20.25 14.52 -6.58
C GLY A 71 19.15 13.73 -7.30
N SER A 72 18.63 14.26 -8.41
CA SER A 72 17.66 13.56 -9.26
C SER A 72 18.37 12.56 -10.17
N ALA A 73 17.79 11.36 -10.32
CA ALA A 73 18.27 10.37 -11.27
C ALA A 73 18.03 10.85 -12.72
N LEU A 74 19.08 10.77 -13.54
CA LEU A 74 19.06 11.07 -14.97
C LEU A 74 19.33 9.78 -15.74
N ALA A 75 18.51 9.51 -16.76
CA ALA A 75 18.69 8.36 -17.65
C ALA A 75 18.98 8.78 -19.08
N PRO A 76 19.76 7.99 -19.84
CA PRO A 76 19.82 8.10 -21.28
C PRO A 76 18.42 7.89 -21.86
N LEU A 77 17.89 8.90 -22.56
CA LEU A 77 16.52 8.91 -23.05
C LEU A 77 16.23 7.72 -23.97
N SER A 78 17.14 7.42 -24.90
CA SER A 78 16.97 6.33 -25.86
C SER A 78 16.93 4.96 -25.19
N ASP A 79 17.84 4.70 -24.26
CA ASP A 79 17.96 3.39 -23.64
C ASP A 79 16.77 3.09 -22.72
N LEU A 80 16.42 4.05 -21.85
CA LEU A 80 15.35 3.85 -20.91
C LEU A 80 13.97 4.05 -21.55
N PHE A 81 13.69 5.25 -22.06
CA PHE A 81 12.32 5.59 -22.45
C PHE A 81 11.92 4.99 -23.81
N VAL A 82 12.82 5.00 -24.79
CA VAL A 82 12.47 4.49 -26.13
C VAL A 82 12.62 2.96 -26.21
N ASN A 83 13.80 2.45 -25.84
CA ASN A 83 14.12 1.03 -26.06
C ASN A 83 13.52 0.11 -24.97
N THR A 84 13.40 0.60 -23.73
CA THR A 84 12.93 -0.22 -22.59
C THR A 84 11.46 0.01 -22.29
N LEU A 85 11.03 1.29 -22.16
CA LEU A 85 9.64 1.62 -21.79
C LEU A 85 8.69 1.72 -23.00
N ASP A 86 9.21 1.58 -24.25
CA ASP A 86 8.46 1.65 -25.54
C ASP A 86 7.69 2.96 -25.70
N VAL A 87 8.25 4.07 -25.19
CA VAL A 87 7.67 5.42 -25.29
C VAL A 87 7.95 6.00 -26.67
N ASP A 88 6.93 6.53 -27.33
CA ASP A 88 7.12 7.24 -28.61
C ASP A 88 7.90 8.54 -28.39
N CYS A 89 8.91 8.78 -29.24
CA CYS A 89 9.80 9.92 -29.12
C CYS A 89 9.91 10.69 -30.44
N GLU A 90 9.60 11.99 -30.39
CA GLU A 90 9.74 12.91 -31.52
C GLU A 90 10.79 13.98 -31.21
N PHE A 91 11.81 14.11 -32.03
CA PHE A 91 12.87 15.09 -31.87
C PHE A 91 12.67 16.29 -32.79
N GLN A 92 12.75 17.51 -32.24
CA GLN A 92 12.65 18.78 -33.00
C GLN A 92 14.04 19.43 -33.14
N LEU A 93 14.53 19.53 -34.36
CA LEU A 93 15.88 20.06 -34.63
C LEU A 93 16.05 21.54 -34.31
N SER A 94 14.98 22.35 -34.45
CA SER A 94 15.06 23.80 -34.34
C SER A 94 15.44 24.32 -32.96
N ASP A 95 15.08 23.58 -31.90
CA ASP A 95 15.35 23.95 -30.51
C ASP A 95 15.87 22.78 -29.67
N SER A 96 16.26 21.70 -30.33
CA SER A 96 16.71 20.45 -29.69
C SER A 96 15.70 19.87 -28.70
N SER A 97 14.42 20.23 -28.80
CA SER A 97 13.40 19.70 -27.93
C SER A 97 13.03 18.28 -28.29
N VAL A 98 12.58 17.55 -27.25
CA VAL A 98 12.07 16.19 -27.39
C VAL A 98 10.65 16.14 -26.86
N THR A 99 9.78 15.50 -27.61
CA THR A 99 8.41 15.17 -27.20
C THR A 99 8.29 13.66 -27.00
N LEU A 100 7.96 13.27 -25.80
CA LEU A 100 7.73 11.89 -25.38
C LEU A 100 6.23 11.66 -25.26
N LYS A 101 5.71 10.55 -25.77
CA LYS A 101 4.28 10.21 -25.74
C LYS A 101 4.08 8.76 -25.32
N ASP A 102 3.14 8.54 -24.40
CA ASP A 102 2.64 7.22 -24.04
C ASP A 102 1.11 7.29 -23.93
N GLY A 103 0.42 6.65 -24.86
CA GLY A 103 -1.03 6.78 -24.98
C GLY A 103 -1.50 8.22 -25.21
N SER A 104 -2.26 8.77 -24.26
CA SER A 104 -2.74 10.15 -24.27
C SER A 104 -1.77 11.14 -23.60
N ASP A 105 -0.79 10.64 -22.85
CA ASP A 105 0.14 11.47 -22.10
C ASP A 105 1.31 11.93 -22.97
N CYS A 106 1.67 13.20 -22.79
CA CYS A 106 2.66 13.86 -23.63
C CYS A 106 3.54 14.80 -22.80
N VAL A 107 4.85 14.61 -22.87
CA VAL A 107 5.85 15.45 -22.20
C VAL A 107 6.83 16.01 -23.20
N ARG A 108 6.90 17.35 -23.33
CA ARG A 108 7.89 18.04 -24.16
C ARG A 108 8.91 18.73 -23.27
N ILE A 109 10.18 18.49 -23.54
CA ILE A 109 11.34 19.01 -22.80
C ILE A 109 12.37 19.64 -23.75
N VAL A 110 13.17 20.56 -23.21
CA VAL A 110 14.26 21.24 -23.91
C VAL A 110 15.53 21.12 -23.07
N PRO A 111 16.70 20.80 -23.66
CA PRO A 111 17.97 20.73 -22.92
C PRO A 111 18.28 22.04 -22.24
N GLY A 112 18.76 21.96 -20.99
CA GLY A 112 19.11 23.12 -20.17
C GLY A 112 17.94 23.89 -19.59
N SER A 113 16.70 23.53 -19.94
CA SER A 113 15.48 24.15 -19.39
C SER A 113 14.90 23.33 -18.26
N LYS A 114 14.61 23.95 -17.11
CA LYS A 114 13.81 23.33 -16.02
C LYS A 114 12.29 23.45 -16.26
N SER A 115 11.85 24.00 -17.39
CA SER A 115 10.44 24.08 -17.78
C SER A 115 10.12 23.01 -18.82
N ALA A 116 9.07 22.25 -18.59
CA ALA A 116 8.52 21.25 -19.51
C ALA A 116 7.05 21.57 -19.84
N VAL A 117 6.58 21.07 -20.99
CA VAL A 117 5.14 21.10 -21.31
C VAL A 117 4.58 19.68 -21.18
N VAL A 118 3.64 19.51 -20.26
CA VAL A 118 2.98 18.22 -19.97
C VAL A 118 1.49 18.37 -20.31
N ASN A 119 1.01 17.59 -21.28
CA ASN A 119 -0.39 17.62 -21.71
C ASN A 119 -0.90 19.06 -21.98
N GLY A 120 -0.03 19.88 -22.62
CA GLY A 120 -0.33 21.29 -22.94
C GLY A 120 -0.14 22.28 -21.78
N LYS A 121 0.24 21.85 -20.58
CA LYS A 121 0.51 22.72 -19.42
C LYS A 121 1.99 22.83 -19.12
N SER A 122 2.45 24.05 -18.78
CA SER A 122 3.86 24.25 -18.36
C SER A 122 4.04 23.83 -16.91
N LEU A 123 5.01 22.92 -16.65
CA LEU A 123 5.42 22.44 -15.32
C LEU A 123 6.92 22.64 -15.13
N SER A 124 7.35 22.76 -13.86
CA SER A 124 8.75 22.91 -13.49
C SER A 124 9.36 21.56 -13.08
N MET A 125 10.57 21.29 -13.55
CA MET A 125 11.40 20.14 -13.18
C MET A 125 12.41 20.53 -12.10
N SER A 126 12.80 19.60 -11.22
CA SER A 126 13.89 19.77 -10.27
C SER A 126 15.26 19.86 -10.96
N GLU A 127 15.41 19.13 -12.05
CA GLU A 127 16.64 19.04 -12.87
C GLU A 127 16.30 19.31 -14.32
N ALA A 128 17.23 19.95 -15.05
CA ALA A 128 17.08 20.16 -16.49
C ALA A 128 17.58 18.94 -17.28
N PRO A 129 16.96 18.61 -18.43
CA PRO A 129 17.56 17.66 -19.35
C PRO A 129 18.87 18.18 -19.90
N VAL A 130 19.83 17.30 -20.16
CA VAL A 130 21.16 17.68 -20.66
C VAL A 130 21.55 16.89 -21.92
N LEU A 131 22.29 17.54 -22.80
CA LEU A 131 22.95 16.91 -23.95
C LEU A 131 24.41 16.66 -23.59
N LEU A 132 24.81 15.40 -23.57
CA LEU A 132 26.16 14.99 -23.21
C LEU A 132 26.84 14.32 -24.41
N LYS A 133 28.15 14.42 -24.48
CA LYS A 133 29.01 13.61 -25.36
C LYS A 133 29.83 12.66 -24.51
N ASN A 134 29.79 11.38 -24.85
CA ASN A 134 30.65 10.38 -24.21
C ASN A 134 32.06 10.35 -24.83
N ALA A 135 32.94 9.52 -24.29
CA ALA A 135 34.31 9.36 -24.74
C ALA A 135 34.41 8.86 -26.22
N LYS A 136 33.35 8.24 -26.74
CA LYS A 136 33.25 7.81 -28.15
C LYS A 136 32.73 8.90 -29.08
N ASN A 137 32.51 10.12 -28.54
CA ASN A 137 31.94 11.25 -29.26
C ASN A 137 30.46 11.03 -29.68
N GLU A 138 29.76 10.09 -29.05
CA GLU A 138 28.33 9.84 -29.25
C GLU A 138 27.51 10.87 -28.48
N LEU A 139 26.43 11.33 -29.10
CA LEU A 139 25.53 12.31 -28.50
C LEU A 139 24.46 11.58 -27.68
N LEU A 140 24.36 11.94 -26.42
CA LEU A 140 23.45 11.35 -25.45
C LEU A 140 22.51 12.42 -24.90
N TYR A 141 21.21 12.12 -24.88
CA TYR A 141 20.21 12.97 -24.26
C TYR A 141 19.82 12.37 -22.92
N TYR A 142 20.22 13.02 -21.82
CA TYR A 142 19.87 12.61 -20.48
C TYR A 142 18.68 13.38 -19.96
N VAL A 143 17.74 12.69 -19.33
CA VAL A 143 16.47 13.27 -18.86
C VAL A 143 16.17 12.95 -17.40
N PRO A 144 15.51 13.88 -16.66
CA PRO A 144 15.10 13.65 -15.29
C PRO A 144 14.06 12.52 -15.22
N THR A 145 14.52 11.34 -14.81
CA THR A 145 13.74 10.10 -14.91
C THR A 145 12.40 10.19 -14.19
N ARG A 146 12.42 10.66 -12.92
CA ARG A 146 11.19 10.76 -12.10
C ARG A 146 10.15 11.64 -12.78
N PHE A 147 10.55 12.81 -13.25
CA PHE A 147 9.62 13.75 -13.85
C PHE A 147 8.96 13.17 -15.11
N ILE A 148 9.77 12.58 -16.00
CA ILE A 148 9.26 12.01 -17.25
C ILE A 148 8.37 10.79 -16.97
N ALA A 149 8.86 9.81 -16.18
CA ALA A 149 8.13 8.60 -15.88
C ALA A 149 6.76 8.91 -15.24
N SER A 150 6.72 9.73 -14.18
CA SER A 150 5.48 10.04 -13.49
C SER A 150 4.47 10.84 -14.33
N ASN A 151 4.93 11.63 -15.32
CA ASN A 151 4.04 12.37 -16.21
C ASN A 151 3.64 11.60 -17.47
N LEU A 152 4.18 10.41 -17.68
CA LEU A 152 3.77 9.45 -18.70
C LEU A 152 3.02 8.24 -18.11
N GLY A 153 2.56 8.34 -16.85
CA GLY A 153 1.75 7.31 -16.21
C GLY A 153 2.52 6.09 -15.71
N PHE A 154 3.83 6.23 -15.48
CA PHE A 154 4.64 5.21 -14.84
C PHE A 154 4.79 5.50 -13.34
N ASP A 155 4.74 4.46 -12.54
CA ASP A 155 5.14 4.51 -11.14
C ASP A 155 6.65 4.61 -11.02
N TYR A 156 7.14 5.39 -10.05
CA TYR A 156 8.56 5.66 -9.84
C TYR A 156 8.92 5.57 -8.38
N GLU A 157 9.89 4.72 -8.06
CA GLU A 157 10.47 4.59 -6.73
C GLU A 157 12.00 4.72 -6.79
N TRP A 158 12.60 5.45 -5.86
CA TRP A 158 14.05 5.59 -5.72
C TRP A 158 14.54 4.89 -4.45
N ASN A 159 15.37 3.86 -4.61
CA ASN A 159 16.07 3.22 -3.51
C ASN A 159 17.49 3.77 -3.39
N LYS A 160 17.69 4.65 -2.41
CA LYS A 160 18.98 5.32 -2.17
C LYS A 160 20.08 4.34 -1.77
N VAL A 161 19.76 3.26 -1.05
CA VAL A 161 20.75 2.28 -0.55
C VAL A 161 21.33 1.46 -1.70
N LEU A 162 20.47 1.10 -2.66
CA LEU A 162 20.84 0.30 -3.83
C LEU A 162 21.30 1.17 -5.01
N SER A 163 21.20 2.51 -4.92
CA SER A 163 21.35 3.44 -6.04
C SER A 163 20.54 3.02 -7.25
N THR A 164 19.28 2.59 -7.02
CA THR A 164 18.44 1.98 -8.03
C THR A 164 17.09 2.68 -8.13
N VAL A 165 16.67 2.96 -9.36
CA VAL A 165 15.34 3.44 -9.72
C VAL A 165 14.50 2.24 -10.14
N PHE A 166 13.34 2.08 -9.52
CA PHE A 166 12.31 1.12 -9.92
C PHE A 166 11.22 1.87 -10.68
N ILE A 167 10.94 1.41 -11.88
CA ILE A 167 9.86 1.92 -12.73
C ILE A 167 8.91 0.77 -13.01
N SER A 168 7.61 1.03 -12.87
CA SER A 168 6.58 0.09 -13.26
C SER A 168 5.45 0.82 -13.97
N LYS A 169 4.67 0.08 -14.75
CA LYS A 169 3.48 0.60 -15.39
C LYS A 169 2.27 -0.15 -14.85
N THR A 170 1.30 0.61 -14.31
CA THR A 170 0.02 0.04 -13.93
C THR A 170 -0.88 -0.06 -15.15
N TYR A 171 -1.44 -1.23 -15.41
CA TYR A 171 -2.32 -1.49 -16.54
C TYR A 171 -3.75 -1.65 -16.06
N THR A 172 -4.67 -0.89 -16.64
CA THR A 172 -6.10 -1.10 -16.39
C THR A 172 -6.63 -2.21 -17.27
N ILE A 173 -7.15 -3.26 -16.66
CA ILE A 173 -7.76 -4.36 -17.38
C ILE A 173 -9.21 -4.01 -17.68
N ARG A 174 -9.58 -4.11 -18.97
CA ARG A 174 -10.99 -4.00 -19.37
C ARG A 174 -11.69 -5.31 -19.05
N TYR A 175 -12.79 -5.23 -18.32
CA TYR A 175 -13.63 -6.36 -17.96
C TYR A 175 -15.06 -6.17 -18.46
N THR A 176 -15.74 -7.27 -18.70
CA THR A 176 -17.18 -7.31 -18.90
C THR A 176 -17.82 -7.85 -17.63
N SER A 177 -18.76 -7.13 -17.02
CA SER A 177 -19.49 -7.65 -15.87
C SER A 177 -20.54 -8.63 -16.33
N ASP A 178 -20.56 -9.81 -15.72
CA ASP A 178 -21.61 -10.81 -15.84
C ASP A 178 -22.28 -10.95 -14.46
N SER A 179 -23.57 -11.24 -14.43
CA SER A 179 -24.33 -11.45 -13.20
C SER A 179 -24.07 -12.80 -12.52
N THR A 180 -23.19 -13.63 -13.09
CA THR A 180 -22.88 -14.96 -12.58
C THR A 180 -21.86 -14.90 -11.44
N LYS A 181 -22.01 -15.79 -10.45
CA LYS A 181 -21.02 -15.96 -9.35
C LYS A 181 -19.85 -16.88 -9.74
N THR A 182 -19.51 -16.93 -11.03
CA THR A 182 -18.40 -17.75 -11.52
C THR A 182 -17.07 -17.12 -11.08
N PRO A 183 -16.12 -17.87 -10.52
CA PRO A 183 -14.81 -17.36 -10.15
C PRO A 183 -14.08 -16.69 -11.32
N ILE A 184 -13.35 -15.63 -11.04
CA ILE A 184 -12.40 -15.08 -12.02
C ILE A 184 -11.30 -16.10 -12.21
N CYS A 185 -11.02 -16.47 -13.45
CA CYS A 185 -10.03 -17.48 -13.80
C CYS A 185 -8.79 -16.81 -14.41
N ILE A 186 -7.63 -17.04 -13.81
CA ILE A 186 -6.36 -16.46 -14.22
C ILE A 186 -5.39 -17.61 -14.51
N PRO A 187 -4.76 -17.67 -15.70
CA PRO A 187 -3.76 -18.68 -15.99
C PRO A 187 -2.52 -18.50 -15.10
N LEU A 188 -1.93 -19.61 -14.66
CA LEU A 188 -0.70 -19.63 -13.89
C LEU A 188 0.42 -20.35 -14.65
N SER A 189 1.66 -19.97 -14.41
CA SER A 189 2.82 -20.74 -14.85
C SER A 189 2.83 -22.13 -14.21
N GLU A 190 3.46 -23.08 -14.89
CA GLU A 190 3.62 -24.44 -14.38
C GLU A 190 4.38 -24.43 -13.03
N GLY A 191 3.85 -25.13 -12.05
CA GLY A 191 4.44 -25.28 -10.72
C GLY A 191 4.04 -24.25 -9.70
N VAL A 192 3.29 -23.20 -10.06
CA VAL A 192 2.75 -22.23 -9.09
C VAL A 192 1.59 -22.86 -8.32
N SER A 193 1.68 -22.85 -7.00
CA SER A 193 0.68 -23.40 -6.07
C SER A 193 -0.04 -22.31 -5.29
N LEU A 194 -1.09 -22.69 -4.55
CA LEU A 194 -1.84 -21.74 -3.72
C LEU A 194 -0.96 -21.09 -2.63
N THR A 195 0.04 -21.79 -2.12
CA THR A 195 0.96 -21.27 -1.10
C THR A 195 1.89 -20.18 -1.65
N ASP A 196 2.04 -20.09 -2.96
CA ASP A 196 2.84 -19.08 -3.63
C ASP A 196 2.02 -17.81 -3.93
N ILE A 197 0.69 -17.89 -3.80
CA ILE A 197 -0.23 -16.78 -4.04
C ILE A 197 -0.46 -16.02 -2.74
N ARG A 198 -0.18 -14.73 -2.74
CA ARG A 198 -0.46 -13.85 -1.60
C ARG A 198 -1.69 -12.99 -1.90
N VAL A 199 -2.63 -12.95 -0.95
CA VAL A 199 -3.81 -12.09 -1.02
C VAL A 199 -3.73 -11.07 0.11
N GLU A 200 -3.86 -9.80 -0.22
CA GLU A 200 -3.89 -8.69 0.73
C GLU A 200 -5.26 -8.02 0.70
N ASP A 201 -5.94 -8.05 1.84
CA ASP A 201 -7.28 -7.49 2.01
C ASP A 201 -7.16 -6.07 2.61
N MET A 202 -7.23 -5.08 1.76
CA MET A 202 -7.21 -3.65 2.11
C MET A 202 -8.66 -3.10 2.20
N TYR A 203 -9.51 -3.77 2.98
CA TYR A 203 -10.94 -3.45 3.09
C TYR A 203 -11.23 -1.99 3.48
N TYR A 204 -10.32 -1.33 4.19
CA TYR A 204 -10.43 0.08 4.59
C TYR A 204 -10.36 1.05 3.39
N ASP A 205 -9.80 0.62 2.26
CA ASP A 205 -9.76 1.35 1.00
C ASP A 205 -10.65 0.71 -0.08
N ASN A 206 -11.44 -0.31 0.27
CA ASN A 206 -12.23 -1.14 -0.65
C ASN A 206 -11.37 -1.73 -1.77
N GLN A 207 -10.24 -2.32 -1.40
CA GLN A 207 -9.30 -2.93 -2.34
C GLN A 207 -8.87 -4.32 -1.88
N ILE A 208 -8.59 -5.18 -2.84
CA ILE A 208 -7.97 -6.48 -2.63
C ILE A 208 -6.85 -6.64 -3.66
N ALA A 209 -5.63 -6.89 -3.18
CA ALA A 209 -4.50 -7.20 -4.05
C ALA A 209 -4.20 -8.70 -4.03
N VAL A 210 -3.97 -9.27 -5.21
CA VAL A 210 -3.55 -10.65 -5.40
C VAL A 210 -2.18 -10.64 -6.07
N TYR A 211 -1.20 -11.26 -5.44
CA TYR A 211 0.18 -11.29 -5.90
C TYR A 211 0.53 -12.69 -6.40
N ILE A 212 1.01 -12.76 -7.63
CA ILE A 212 1.39 -13.98 -8.35
C ILE A 212 2.88 -13.93 -8.65
N PRO A 213 3.69 -14.93 -8.28
CA PRO A 213 5.12 -14.95 -8.58
C PRO A 213 5.42 -14.82 -10.08
N GLY A 214 6.43 -14.02 -10.41
CA GLY A 214 6.88 -13.80 -11.79
C GLY A 214 6.16 -12.66 -12.52
N ASN A 215 6.70 -12.35 -13.70
CA ASN A 215 6.18 -11.26 -14.55
C ASN A 215 5.19 -11.80 -15.59
N HIS A 216 3.90 -11.62 -15.31
CA HIS A 216 2.79 -12.05 -16.18
C HIS A 216 2.09 -10.89 -16.89
N ILE A 217 2.63 -9.67 -16.82
CA ILE A 217 1.98 -8.47 -17.37
C ILE A 217 1.57 -8.67 -18.83
N LYS A 218 2.50 -9.09 -19.69
CA LYS A 218 2.21 -9.28 -21.14
C LYS A 218 1.16 -10.36 -21.40
N GLU A 219 1.15 -11.40 -20.57
CA GLU A 219 0.18 -12.48 -20.68
C GLU A 219 -1.23 -12.00 -20.29
N TYR A 220 -1.33 -11.30 -19.16
CA TYR A 220 -2.62 -10.84 -18.62
C TYR A 220 -3.18 -9.63 -19.38
N GLU A 221 -2.34 -8.76 -19.96
CA GLU A 221 -2.77 -7.70 -20.88
C GLU A 221 -3.46 -8.27 -22.15
N ASN A 222 -2.93 -9.36 -22.68
CA ASN A 222 -3.45 -9.98 -23.90
C ASN A 222 -4.68 -10.88 -23.64
N ASN A 223 -4.79 -11.39 -22.42
CA ASN A 223 -5.88 -12.26 -21.98
C ASN A 223 -6.75 -11.51 -20.97
N CYS A 224 -7.72 -10.71 -21.44
CA CYS A 224 -8.60 -9.95 -20.56
C CYS A 224 -9.16 -10.81 -19.43
N ILE A 225 -8.99 -10.36 -18.19
CA ILE A 225 -9.66 -10.96 -17.04
C ILE A 225 -11.14 -10.62 -17.14
N ILE A 226 -11.98 -11.67 -17.22
CA ILE A 226 -13.43 -11.49 -17.27
C ILE A 226 -13.93 -11.35 -15.83
N ASN A 227 -14.52 -10.21 -15.51
CA ASN A 227 -15.13 -9.96 -14.21
C ASN A 227 -16.61 -10.36 -14.21
N HIS A 228 -16.97 -11.24 -13.28
CA HIS A 228 -18.33 -11.69 -13.05
C HIS A 228 -18.99 -11.09 -11.81
N TYR A 229 -18.29 -10.20 -11.10
CA TYR A 229 -18.73 -9.63 -9.82
C TYR A 229 -19.11 -8.17 -9.96
N PRO A 230 -20.38 -7.80 -9.82
CA PRO A 230 -20.82 -6.39 -9.84
C PRO A 230 -20.18 -5.53 -8.77
N VAL A 231 -19.67 -6.15 -7.70
CA VAL A 231 -18.97 -5.46 -6.61
C VAL A 231 -17.57 -4.98 -7.02
N ILE A 232 -16.97 -5.56 -8.05
CA ILE A 232 -15.66 -5.12 -8.57
C ILE A 232 -15.87 -3.98 -9.54
N SER A 233 -15.39 -2.79 -9.20
CA SER A 233 -15.51 -1.58 -10.01
C SER A 233 -14.36 -1.38 -10.98
N ASP A 234 -13.16 -1.89 -10.65
CA ASP A 234 -11.96 -1.73 -11.46
C ASP A 234 -10.95 -2.84 -11.16
N ILE A 235 -10.07 -3.14 -12.13
CA ILE A 235 -8.97 -4.10 -11.99
C ILE A 235 -7.72 -3.47 -12.58
N GLU A 236 -6.66 -3.39 -11.79
CA GLU A 236 -5.36 -2.86 -12.20
C GLU A 236 -4.29 -3.94 -12.13
N LEU A 237 -3.35 -3.91 -13.08
CA LEU A 237 -2.18 -4.77 -13.10
C LEU A 237 -0.93 -3.95 -12.85
N SER A 238 -0.04 -4.49 -12.05
CA SER A 238 1.31 -3.95 -11.87
C SER A 238 2.31 -5.08 -11.61
N TYR A 239 3.59 -4.77 -11.73
CA TYR A 239 4.67 -5.67 -11.38
C TYR A 239 5.58 -4.99 -10.36
N ASN A 240 5.92 -5.69 -9.28
CA ASN A 240 6.64 -5.12 -8.15
C ASN A 240 8.10 -5.59 -8.06
N ALA A 241 8.86 -4.96 -7.15
CA ALA A 241 10.27 -5.26 -6.91
C ALA A 241 10.52 -6.62 -6.23
N SER A 242 9.47 -7.32 -5.80
CA SER A 242 9.55 -8.66 -5.20
C SER A 242 9.37 -9.78 -6.23
N ASP A 243 9.47 -9.47 -7.54
CA ASP A 243 9.25 -10.42 -8.64
C ASP A 243 7.82 -11.00 -8.64
N GLU A 244 6.81 -10.15 -8.34
CA GLU A 244 5.41 -10.55 -8.31
C GLU A 244 4.57 -9.70 -9.27
N THR A 245 3.68 -10.32 -10.03
CA THR A 245 2.58 -9.61 -10.70
C THR A 245 1.46 -9.37 -9.69
N ALA A 246 1.14 -8.11 -9.46
CA ALA A 246 0.04 -7.70 -8.59
C ALA A 246 -1.21 -7.38 -9.41
N ILE A 247 -2.34 -7.97 -9.02
CA ILE A 247 -3.67 -7.69 -9.55
C ILE A 247 -4.45 -7.00 -8.45
N LEU A 248 -4.75 -5.71 -8.64
CA LEU A 248 -5.49 -4.91 -7.68
C LEU A 248 -6.96 -4.85 -8.11
N PHE A 249 -7.85 -5.38 -7.29
CA PHE A 249 -9.30 -5.31 -7.44
C PHE A 249 -9.84 -4.17 -6.58
N LYS A 250 -10.46 -3.17 -7.21
CA LYS A 250 -11.22 -2.12 -6.51
C LYS A 250 -12.67 -2.56 -6.38
N THR A 251 -13.23 -2.41 -5.18
CA THR A 251 -14.56 -2.91 -4.88
C THR A 251 -15.49 -1.78 -4.43
N SER A 252 -16.79 -1.95 -4.68
CA SER A 252 -17.83 -1.00 -4.24
C SER A 252 -18.29 -1.24 -2.81
N ASP A 253 -17.95 -2.41 -2.24
CA ASP A 253 -18.25 -2.79 -0.86
C ASP A 253 -17.17 -3.74 -0.33
N ILE A 254 -17.20 -4.02 0.98
CA ILE A 254 -16.27 -4.97 1.62
C ILE A 254 -16.66 -6.39 1.23
N VAL A 255 -15.75 -7.08 0.58
CA VAL A 255 -15.85 -8.50 0.23
C VAL A 255 -14.57 -9.23 0.62
N ALA A 256 -14.65 -10.54 0.75
CA ALA A 256 -13.49 -11.41 0.91
C ALA A 256 -13.15 -12.07 -0.41
N CYS A 257 -11.86 -12.20 -0.70
CA CYS A 257 -11.35 -12.98 -1.82
C CYS A 257 -10.99 -14.40 -1.34
N LYS A 258 -11.56 -15.39 -1.99
CA LYS A 258 -11.22 -16.81 -1.80
C LYS A 258 -10.45 -17.30 -3.01
N PRO A 259 -9.11 -17.47 -2.91
CA PRO A 259 -8.30 -18.04 -3.97
C PRO A 259 -8.35 -19.57 -3.94
N GLU A 260 -8.40 -20.18 -5.12
CA GLU A 260 -8.25 -21.62 -5.30
C GLU A 260 -7.38 -21.89 -6.53
N VAL A 261 -6.48 -22.88 -6.47
CA VAL A 261 -5.60 -23.24 -7.58
C VAL A 261 -5.92 -24.67 -8.04
N SER A 262 -6.20 -24.83 -9.33
CA SER A 262 -6.39 -26.11 -10.00
C SER A 262 -5.98 -26.02 -11.47
N ASP A 263 -5.39 -27.07 -12.01
CA ASP A 263 -5.04 -27.20 -13.44
C ASP A 263 -4.26 -26.00 -14.01
N ASN A 264 -3.25 -25.53 -13.26
CA ASN A 264 -2.44 -24.34 -13.57
C ASN A 264 -3.29 -23.07 -13.78
N LYS A 265 -4.36 -22.93 -12.99
CA LYS A 265 -5.23 -21.76 -13.00
C LYS A 265 -5.55 -21.33 -11.58
N LEU A 266 -5.56 -20.01 -11.37
CA LEU A 266 -6.04 -19.38 -10.16
C LEU A 266 -7.50 -18.97 -10.35
N TYR A 267 -8.35 -19.44 -9.45
CA TYR A 267 -9.75 -19.07 -9.38
C TYR A 267 -9.97 -18.14 -8.19
N LEU A 268 -10.51 -16.95 -8.45
CA LEU A 268 -10.79 -15.94 -7.42
C LEU A 268 -12.29 -15.78 -7.26
N SER A 269 -12.82 -16.11 -6.09
CA SER A 269 -14.20 -15.85 -5.72
C SER A 269 -14.28 -14.65 -4.77
N PHE A 270 -15.11 -13.66 -5.09
CA PHE A 270 -15.36 -12.49 -4.26
C PHE A 270 -16.73 -12.64 -3.59
N LEU A 271 -16.72 -12.88 -2.29
CA LEU A 271 -17.90 -13.30 -1.53
C LEU A 271 -18.08 -12.39 -0.29
N PRO A 272 -19.29 -12.32 0.28
CA PRO A 272 -19.46 -11.75 1.61
C PRO A 272 -18.49 -12.39 2.61
N PRO A 273 -17.83 -11.62 3.50
CA PRO A 273 -16.82 -12.18 4.39
C PRO A 273 -17.28 -13.41 5.18
N LYS A 274 -18.55 -13.44 5.60
CA LYS A 274 -19.13 -14.55 6.35
C LYS A 274 -19.23 -15.87 5.58
N GLU A 275 -19.18 -15.83 4.25
CA GLU A 275 -19.16 -17.03 3.40
C GLU A 275 -17.74 -17.60 3.22
N VAL A 276 -16.70 -16.83 3.59
CA VAL A 276 -15.28 -17.21 3.45
C VAL A 276 -14.65 -17.56 4.79
N TYR A 277 -14.94 -16.75 5.83
CA TYR A 277 -14.31 -16.89 7.13
C TYR A 277 -15.25 -17.53 8.15
N SER A 278 -14.74 -18.53 8.88
CA SER A 278 -15.50 -19.23 9.91
C SER A 278 -15.68 -18.42 11.19
N LYS A 279 -14.77 -17.49 11.48
CA LYS A 279 -14.76 -16.64 12.67
C LYS A 279 -14.45 -15.21 12.26
N ILE A 280 -15.30 -14.25 12.63
CA ILE A 280 -15.13 -12.83 12.28
C ILE A 280 -15.33 -11.98 13.52
N VAL A 281 -14.34 -11.16 13.86
CA VAL A 281 -14.42 -10.17 14.93
C VAL A 281 -14.21 -8.77 14.39
N VAL A 282 -14.99 -7.80 14.86
CA VAL A 282 -14.70 -6.38 14.69
C VAL A 282 -14.05 -5.85 15.95
N ILE A 283 -12.87 -5.25 15.80
CA ILE A 283 -12.19 -4.51 16.86
C ILE A 283 -12.28 -3.02 16.54
N ASP A 284 -12.78 -2.26 17.49
CA ASP A 284 -13.00 -0.83 17.36
C ASP A 284 -12.02 -0.08 18.27
N ALA A 285 -11.14 0.70 17.69
CA ALA A 285 -10.32 1.66 18.43
C ALA A 285 -11.13 2.94 18.63
N GLY A 286 -11.59 3.20 19.86
CA GLY A 286 -12.43 4.35 20.17
C GLY A 286 -11.80 5.69 19.80
N HIS A 287 -12.62 6.72 19.57
CA HIS A 287 -12.17 8.07 19.15
C HIS A 287 -11.39 8.09 17.83
N GLY A 288 -10.62 9.16 17.56
CA GLY A 288 -9.74 9.31 16.40
C GLY A 288 -10.00 10.58 15.59
N GLY A 289 -8.98 11.06 14.87
CA GLY A 289 -9.03 12.30 14.10
C GLY A 289 -9.22 13.53 14.98
N TYR A 290 -10.28 14.27 14.77
CA TYR A 290 -10.59 15.47 15.59
C TYR A 290 -11.19 15.16 16.98
N ASP A 291 -11.50 13.89 17.28
CA ASP A 291 -11.96 13.43 18.59
C ASP A 291 -10.83 12.71 19.34
N PRO A 292 -10.08 13.40 20.20
CA PRO A 292 -8.96 12.81 20.91
C PRO A 292 -9.40 11.89 22.08
N GLY A 293 -10.67 11.89 22.47
CA GLY A 293 -11.13 11.32 23.74
C GLY A 293 -10.58 12.07 24.96
N ALA A 294 -10.31 11.37 26.03
CA ALA A 294 -9.66 11.96 27.20
C ALA A 294 -8.20 12.38 26.89
N ILE A 295 -7.77 13.50 27.46
CA ILE A 295 -6.40 14.02 27.29
C ILE A 295 -5.74 14.17 28.65
N ARG A 296 -4.54 13.60 28.79
CA ARG A 296 -3.67 13.82 29.95
C ARG A 296 -2.20 13.93 29.53
N ASP A 297 -1.48 14.94 30.02
CA ASP A 297 -0.05 15.17 29.76
C ASP A 297 0.32 15.04 28.26
N LYS A 298 -0.50 15.63 27.37
CA LYS A 298 -0.37 15.57 25.91
C LYS A 298 -0.54 14.16 25.31
N THR A 299 -1.05 13.21 26.07
CA THR A 299 -1.41 11.88 25.59
C THR A 299 -2.93 11.84 25.33
N ASN A 300 -3.34 11.48 24.14
CA ASN A 300 -4.74 11.31 23.77
C ASN A 300 -5.20 9.88 24.02
N GLU A 301 -6.43 9.71 24.43
CA GLU A 301 -7.06 8.40 24.53
C GLU A 301 -7.09 7.69 23.16
N SER A 302 -7.38 8.44 22.09
CA SER A 302 -7.45 7.90 20.73
C SER A 302 -6.16 7.21 20.29
N ASP A 303 -4.97 7.75 20.67
CA ASP A 303 -3.67 7.17 20.32
C ASP A 303 -3.44 5.86 21.09
N LEU A 304 -3.79 5.84 22.37
CA LEU A 304 -3.69 4.64 23.21
C LEU A 304 -4.63 3.54 22.69
N ASN A 305 -5.86 3.91 22.33
CA ASN A 305 -6.84 2.97 21.79
C ASN A 305 -6.35 2.36 20.45
N LEU A 306 -5.79 3.16 19.53
CA LEU A 306 -5.26 2.68 18.28
C LEU A 306 -4.08 1.72 18.50
N SER A 307 -3.16 2.12 19.40
CA SER A 307 -1.99 1.31 19.74
C SER A 307 -2.40 -0.06 20.28
N ILE A 308 -3.32 -0.12 21.25
CA ILE A 308 -3.76 -1.39 21.87
C ILE A 308 -4.61 -2.21 20.91
N ALA A 309 -5.61 -1.58 20.27
CA ALA A 309 -6.60 -2.27 19.47
C ALA A 309 -6.08 -2.75 18.11
N TYR A 310 -5.16 -2.01 17.48
CA TYR A 310 -4.66 -2.29 16.13
C TYR A 310 -3.18 -2.66 16.11
N GLU A 311 -2.29 -1.75 16.59
CA GLU A 311 -0.84 -1.94 16.39
C GLU A 311 -0.34 -3.23 17.04
N TYR A 312 -0.86 -3.58 18.23
CA TYR A 312 -0.43 -4.77 18.98
C TYR A 312 -1.32 -6.01 18.79
N THR A 313 -2.38 -5.94 17.98
CA THR A 313 -3.21 -7.12 17.70
C THR A 313 -3.15 -7.61 16.28
N LYS A 314 -2.80 -6.73 15.30
CA LYS A 314 -2.87 -7.05 13.87
C LYS A 314 -2.05 -8.29 13.48
N ASP A 315 -0.82 -8.40 14.00
CA ASP A 315 0.07 -9.52 13.67
C ASP A 315 -0.38 -10.81 14.36
N LEU A 316 -0.96 -10.73 15.59
CA LEU A 316 -1.53 -11.87 16.31
C LEU A 316 -2.72 -12.47 15.53
N PHE A 317 -3.59 -11.64 14.98
CA PHE A 317 -4.70 -12.11 14.16
C PHE A 317 -4.26 -12.60 12.78
N ALA A 318 -3.21 -12.05 12.19
CA ALA A 318 -2.68 -12.51 10.91
C ALA A 318 -2.24 -13.98 10.96
N ASP A 319 -1.73 -14.43 12.11
CA ASP A 319 -1.30 -15.81 12.36
C ASP A 319 -2.40 -16.73 12.91
N SER A 320 -3.66 -16.25 12.96
CA SER A 320 -4.81 -16.99 13.51
C SER A 320 -5.83 -17.38 12.46
N ASP A 321 -6.79 -18.24 12.83
CA ASP A 321 -7.95 -18.61 12.00
C ASP A 321 -9.14 -17.64 12.16
N ILE A 322 -8.93 -16.50 12.86
CA ILE A 322 -9.95 -15.47 13.08
C ILE A 322 -9.71 -14.30 12.15
N LYS A 323 -10.67 -14.02 11.29
CA LYS A 323 -10.66 -12.78 10.50
C LYS A 323 -11.02 -11.60 11.39
N VAL A 324 -10.10 -10.67 11.53
CA VAL A 324 -10.32 -9.40 12.20
C VAL A 324 -10.60 -8.28 11.20
N TYR A 325 -11.57 -7.44 11.51
CA TYR A 325 -11.81 -6.16 10.85
C TYR A 325 -11.70 -5.04 11.88
N TYR A 326 -10.90 -4.03 11.60
CA TYR A 326 -10.72 -2.86 12.44
C TYR A 326 -11.59 -1.71 11.94
N THR A 327 -12.26 -0.98 12.82
CA THR A 327 -13.04 0.21 12.41
C THR A 327 -12.14 1.32 11.87
N ARG A 328 -10.91 1.41 12.38
CA ARG A 328 -9.84 2.29 11.87
C ARG A 328 -8.47 1.66 12.07
N VAL A 329 -7.55 1.93 11.16
CA VAL A 329 -6.16 1.48 11.16
C VAL A 329 -5.17 2.65 11.23
N SER A 330 -5.69 3.86 11.38
CA SER A 330 -4.94 5.11 11.48
C SER A 330 -5.69 6.10 12.35
N ASP A 331 -5.11 7.28 12.59
CA ASP A 331 -5.80 8.36 13.29
C ASP A 331 -6.86 9.00 12.40
N LYS A 332 -8.06 8.40 12.38
CA LYS A 332 -9.22 8.81 11.58
C LYS A 332 -10.47 8.80 12.45
N PHE A 333 -11.31 9.83 12.31
CA PHE A 333 -12.62 9.88 12.96
C PHE A 333 -13.61 8.92 12.27
N ILE A 334 -14.27 8.09 13.07
CA ILE A 334 -15.40 7.23 12.65
C ILE A 334 -16.59 7.55 13.57
N SER A 335 -17.74 7.86 12.98
CA SER A 335 -18.96 8.16 13.75
C SER A 335 -19.45 6.92 14.51
N LEU A 336 -20.14 7.13 15.63
CA LEU A 336 -20.68 6.03 16.47
C LEU A 336 -21.61 5.11 15.66
N ASP A 337 -22.42 5.67 14.76
CA ASP A 337 -23.33 4.89 13.91
C ASP A 337 -22.55 4.00 12.94
N ASN A 338 -21.48 4.53 12.33
CA ASN A 338 -20.64 3.75 11.41
C ASN A 338 -19.89 2.64 12.15
N ARG A 339 -19.41 2.88 13.37
CA ARG A 339 -18.78 1.84 14.21
C ARG A 339 -19.75 0.70 14.50
N ALA A 340 -20.98 1.01 14.94
CA ALA A 340 -22.00 0.02 15.22
C ALA A 340 -22.45 -0.75 13.97
N ALA A 341 -22.63 -0.06 12.83
CA ALA A 341 -23.05 -0.65 11.57
C ALA A 341 -21.97 -1.52 10.90
N PHE A 342 -20.71 -1.30 11.24
CA PHE A 342 -19.58 -2.00 10.61
C PHE A 342 -19.64 -3.51 10.83
N SER A 343 -20.10 -3.97 11.98
CA SER A 343 -20.29 -5.40 12.27
C SER A 343 -21.25 -6.08 11.29
N SER A 344 -22.34 -5.41 10.94
CA SER A 344 -23.30 -5.91 9.95
C SER A 344 -22.68 -5.95 8.56
N LYS A 345 -21.92 -4.92 8.21
CA LYS A 345 -21.26 -4.79 6.90
C LYS A 345 -20.29 -5.93 6.61
N VAL A 346 -19.52 -6.36 7.58
CA VAL A 346 -18.56 -7.45 7.44
C VAL A 346 -19.11 -8.83 7.88
N GLY A 347 -20.35 -8.90 8.35
CA GLY A 347 -20.95 -10.14 8.85
C GLY A 347 -20.25 -10.69 10.08
N ALA A 348 -19.83 -9.81 11.00
CA ALA A 348 -19.10 -10.18 12.20
C ALA A 348 -19.90 -11.13 13.13
N ASP A 349 -19.18 -11.85 13.98
CA ASP A 349 -19.73 -12.65 15.07
C ASP A 349 -19.70 -11.91 16.38
N LEU A 350 -18.67 -11.06 16.58
CA LEU A 350 -18.40 -10.29 17.81
C LEU A 350 -17.96 -8.87 17.46
N PHE A 351 -18.23 -7.95 18.41
CA PHE A 351 -17.71 -6.58 18.36
C PHE A 351 -17.06 -6.21 19.70
N VAL A 352 -15.84 -5.70 19.64
CA VAL A 352 -15.03 -5.31 20.80
C VAL A 352 -14.51 -3.90 20.60
N SER A 353 -15.00 -2.93 21.36
CA SER A 353 -14.50 -1.55 21.38
C SER A 353 -13.49 -1.37 22.52
N VAL A 354 -12.38 -0.68 22.24
CA VAL A 354 -11.30 -0.42 23.20
C VAL A 354 -11.21 1.06 23.51
N HIS A 355 -11.29 1.39 24.78
CA HIS A 355 -11.27 2.72 25.34
C HIS A 355 -10.40 2.79 26.60
N GLN A 356 -10.10 4.02 27.06
CA GLN A 356 -9.44 4.31 28.32
C GLN A 356 -10.33 5.24 29.15
N ASN A 357 -10.63 4.81 30.34
CA ASN A 357 -11.55 5.52 31.22
C ASN A 357 -10.96 6.84 31.77
N THR A 358 -11.83 7.73 32.15
CA THR A 358 -11.46 8.91 32.93
C THR A 358 -12.50 9.20 33.99
N PHE A 359 -12.10 9.78 35.10
CA PHE A 359 -12.99 10.16 36.19
C PHE A 359 -12.59 11.53 36.76
N THR A 360 -13.52 12.16 37.50
CA THR A 360 -13.29 13.47 38.09
C THR A 360 -12.24 13.48 39.21
N THR A 361 -11.89 12.31 39.74
CA THR A 361 -10.84 12.12 40.75
C THR A 361 -9.88 11.02 40.31
N ASP A 362 -8.72 10.95 40.91
CA ASP A 362 -7.69 9.95 40.66
C ASP A 362 -7.87 8.63 41.44
N ALA A 363 -8.92 8.54 42.22
CA ALA A 363 -9.15 7.40 43.14
C ALA A 363 -9.58 6.10 42.42
N LYS A 364 -10.18 6.21 41.22
CA LYS A 364 -10.62 5.03 40.46
C LYS A 364 -9.49 4.48 39.59
N LYS A 365 -9.30 3.16 39.62
CA LYS A 365 -8.36 2.43 38.78
C LYS A 365 -8.83 1.01 38.46
N GLY A 366 -8.32 0.44 37.37
CA GLY A 366 -8.62 -0.92 36.95
C GLY A 366 -9.50 -0.99 35.70
N VAL A 367 -9.88 -2.21 35.32
CA VAL A 367 -10.65 -2.53 34.11
C VAL A 367 -12.14 -2.66 34.40
N SER A 368 -12.98 -2.09 33.55
CA SER A 368 -14.42 -2.34 33.49
C SER A 368 -14.85 -2.60 32.06
N VAL A 369 -15.85 -3.47 31.86
CA VAL A 369 -16.32 -3.82 30.53
C VAL A 369 -17.82 -3.56 30.42
N TYR A 370 -18.20 -2.73 29.49
CA TYR A 370 -19.57 -2.31 29.27
C TYR A 370 -20.26 -3.17 28.21
N TYR A 371 -21.52 -3.49 28.48
CA TYR A 371 -22.45 -4.07 27.52
C TYR A 371 -23.79 -3.35 27.59
N SER A 372 -24.66 -3.55 26.62
CA SER A 372 -26.03 -3.04 26.67
C SER A 372 -27.02 -4.20 26.74
N SER A 373 -27.90 -4.17 27.74
CA SER A 373 -29.03 -5.13 27.85
C SER A 373 -30.11 -4.87 26.80
N ASP A 374 -30.06 -3.70 26.10
CA ASP A 374 -30.96 -3.38 24.99
C ASP A 374 -30.55 -4.07 23.70
N ASN A 375 -29.26 -4.40 23.53
CA ASN A 375 -28.82 -5.27 22.47
C ASN A 375 -29.23 -6.72 22.76
N LYS A 376 -30.27 -7.20 22.07
CA LYS A 376 -30.84 -8.56 22.21
C LYS A 376 -30.19 -9.57 21.24
N ASN A 377 -29.23 -9.14 20.42
CA ASN A 377 -28.59 -10.03 19.48
C ASN A 377 -27.73 -11.07 20.22
N THR A 378 -27.85 -12.30 19.77
CA THR A 378 -27.03 -13.41 20.23
C THR A 378 -26.05 -13.80 19.12
N GLY A 379 -24.82 -14.08 19.51
CA GLY A 379 -23.78 -14.59 18.62
C GLY A 379 -23.75 -16.12 18.57
N PRO A 380 -22.60 -16.66 18.21
CA PRO A 380 -22.39 -18.10 18.16
C PRO A 380 -22.78 -18.79 19.49
N SER A 381 -23.40 -19.96 19.37
CA SER A 381 -23.74 -20.81 20.52
C SER A 381 -24.48 -20.09 21.70
N GLY A 382 -25.24 -19.03 21.36
CA GLY A 382 -26.00 -18.25 22.34
C GLY A 382 -25.20 -17.22 23.15
N LEU A 383 -24.00 -16.86 22.69
CA LEU A 383 -23.19 -15.80 23.28
C LEU A 383 -23.94 -14.46 23.31
N THR A 384 -23.83 -13.72 24.39
CA THR A 384 -24.42 -12.39 24.56
C THR A 384 -23.35 -11.38 24.96
N GLY A 385 -23.61 -10.08 24.73
CA GLY A 385 -22.71 -9.01 25.19
C GLY A 385 -22.45 -9.05 26.70
N ARG A 386 -23.44 -9.49 27.50
CA ARG A 386 -23.30 -9.67 28.96
C ARG A 386 -22.29 -10.78 29.32
N ILE A 387 -22.29 -11.89 28.58
CA ILE A 387 -21.35 -13.00 28.79
C ILE A 387 -19.95 -12.53 28.38
N MET A 388 -19.80 -11.95 27.18
CA MET A 388 -18.53 -11.41 26.71
C MET A 388 -17.94 -10.41 27.71
N ALA A 389 -18.74 -9.48 28.20
CA ALA A 389 -18.27 -8.47 29.17
C ALA A 389 -17.74 -9.10 30.46
N GLY A 390 -18.33 -10.21 30.92
CA GLY A 390 -17.78 -10.98 32.03
C GLY A 390 -16.43 -11.61 31.71
N MET A 391 -16.34 -12.33 30.61
CA MET A 391 -15.09 -12.99 30.18
C MET A 391 -13.95 -11.97 30.01
N PHE A 392 -14.18 -10.84 29.33
CA PHE A 392 -13.18 -9.78 29.21
C PHE A 392 -12.79 -9.15 30.55
N ALA A 393 -13.74 -8.84 31.42
CA ALA A 393 -13.43 -8.23 32.72
C ALA A 393 -12.57 -9.16 33.60
N ASP A 394 -12.87 -10.45 33.60
CA ASP A 394 -12.13 -11.45 34.38
C ASP A 394 -10.73 -11.69 33.74
N SER A 395 -10.65 -11.98 32.45
CA SER A 395 -9.42 -12.28 31.75
C SER A 395 -8.44 -11.09 31.76
N LEU A 396 -8.91 -9.87 31.44
CA LEU A 396 -8.04 -8.68 31.42
C LEU A 396 -7.56 -8.31 32.83
N SER A 397 -8.39 -8.47 33.85
CA SER A 397 -7.96 -8.20 35.21
C SER A 397 -6.88 -9.17 35.69
N GLU A 398 -7.02 -10.44 35.36
CA GLU A 398 -6.05 -11.49 35.72
C GLU A 398 -4.73 -11.32 34.94
N LYS A 399 -4.80 -11.29 33.60
CA LYS A 399 -3.62 -11.26 32.73
C LYS A 399 -2.81 -9.96 32.87
N LEU A 400 -3.46 -8.84 33.19
CA LEU A 400 -2.81 -7.53 33.30
C LEU A 400 -2.65 -7.07 34.76
N GLU A 401 -2.98 -7.91 35.76
CA GLU A 401 -2.92 -7.54 37.17
C GLU A 401 -3.64 -6.22 37.47
N LEU A 402 -4.81 -6.01 36.84
CA LEU A 402 -5.65 -4.84 37.03
C LEU A 402 -6.77 -5.14 38.06
N LYS A 403 -7.22 -4.11 38.77
CA LYS A 403 -8.40 -4.25 39.61
C LYS A 403 -9.63 -4.54 38.72
N ASN A 404 -10.31 -5.65 38.93
CA ASN A 404 -11.57 -5.98 38.28
C ASN A 404 -12.72 -5.11 38.83
N LEU A 405 -13.27 -4.22 37.99
CA LEU A 405 -14.46 -3.42 38.32
C LEU A 405 -15.73 -4.06 37.76
N GLY A 406 -15.59 -5.20 37.08
CA GLY A 406 -16.66 -6.03 36.57
C GLY A 406 -17.27 -5.57 35.26
N ARG A 407 -18.36 -6.28 34.92
CA ARG A 407 -19.20 -5.96 33.77
C ARG A 407 -20.30 -4.98 34.13
N LEU A 408 -20.47 -3.94 33.34
CA LEU A 408 -21.41 -2.86 33.59
C LEU A 408 -22.45 -2.76 32.47
N ASN A 409 -23.75 -2.69 32.87
CA ASN A 409 -24.82 -2.48 31.91
C ASN A 409 -25.04 -0.99 31.68
N GLN A 410 -24.74 -0.52 30.47
CA GLN A 410 -24.94 0.88 30.07
C GLN A 410 -25.30 1.00 28.60
N ARG A 411 -26.22 1.92 28.25
CA ARG A 411 -26.59 2.25 26.87
C ARG A 411 -25.51 3.09 26.23
N LEU A 412 -24.51 2.45 25.64
CA LEU A 412 -23.52 3.08 24.78
C LEU A 412 -23.87 2.76 23.31
N SER A 413 -23.73 3.72 22.40
CA SER A 413 -24.18 3.57 21.01
C SER A 413 -23.60 2.33 20.34
N VAL A 414 -22.29 2.12 20.44
CA VAL A 414 -21.59 1.00 19.78
C VAL A 414 -21.99 -0.38 20.34
N THR A 415 -22.44 -0.47 21.58
CA THR A 415 -22.91 -1.73 22.16
C THR A 415 -24.41 -1.90 22.02
N THR A 416 -25.19 -0.80 22.01
CA THR A 416 -26.67 -0.82 21.99
C THR A 416 -27.20 -1.08 20.58
N TYR A 417 -26.67 -0.39 19.58
CA TYR A 417 -27.16 -0.45 18.20
C TYR A 417 -26.40 -1.44 17.32
N ASN A 418 -25.53 -2.23 17.92
CA ASN A 418 -24.79 -3.28 17.20
C ASN A 418 -25.71 -4.46 16.85
N THR A 419 -25.40 -5.13 15.75
CA THR A 419 -26.15 -6.30 15.25
C THR A 419 -25.65 -7.64 15.78
N VAL A 420 -24.56 -7.62 16.54
CA VAL A 420 -23.91 -8.80 17.15
C VAL A 420 -23.67 -8.54 18.65
N PRO A 421 -23.31 -9.57 19.45
CA PRO A 421 -22.81 -9.36 20.81
C PRO A 421 -21.68 -8.35 20.82
N ALA A 422 -21.82 -7.30 21.60
CA ALA A 422 -20.92 -6.16 21.61
C ALA A 422 -20.52 -5.75 23.01
N VAL A 423 -19.24 -5.42 23.19
CA VAL A 423 -18.68 -4.89 24.44
C VAL A 423 -17.83 -3.64 24.16
N LEU A 424 -17.71 -2.81 25.20
CA LEU A 424 -16.76 -1.71 25.25
C LEU A 424 -15.88 -1.91 26.49
N ILE A 425 -14.59 -2.06 26.27
CA ILE A 425 -13.58 -2.22 27.29
C ILE A 425 -13.08 -0.84 27.69
N GLU A 426 -13.21 -0.51 28.96
CA GLU A 426 -12.49 0.59 29.61
C GLU A 426 -11.31 -0.02 30.35
N LEU A 427 -10.16 -0.09 29.69
CA LEU A 427 -9.05 -0.92 30.14
C LEU A 427 -8.43 -0.41 31.44
N ALA A 428 -8.18 0.90 31.52
CA ALA A 428 -7.55 1.54 32.66
C ALA A 428 -7.97 3.01 32.73
N PHE A 429 -7.69 3.70 33.84
CA PHE A 429 -8.10 5.09 34.03
C PHE A 429 -6.99 6.07 33.71
N MET A 430 -7.16 6.88 32.68
CA MET A 430 -6.24 7.98 32.38
C MET A 430 -6.17 9.02 33.52
N SER A 431 -7.22 9.18 34.33
CA SER A 431 -7.24 10.06 35.50
C SER A 431 -6.40 9.53 36.69
N ASN A 432 -6.18 8.21 36.79
CA ASN A 432 -5.38 7.61 37.85
C ASN A 432 -3.89 7.61 37.51
N PRO A 433 -2.97 8.05 38.40
CA PRO A 433 -1.54 8.09 38.09
C PRO A 433 -0.90 6.74 37.79
N ASP A 434 -1.28 5.68 38.56
CA ASP A 434 -0.71 4.33 38.39
C ASP A 434 -1.16 3.74 37.05
N ASP A 435 -2.45 3.79 36.75
CA ASP A 435 -3.03 3.30 35.49
C ASP A 435 -2.47 4.08 34.30
N PHE A 436 -2.36 5.41 34.42
CA PHE A 436 -1.84 6.25 33.34
C PHE A 436 -0.36 5.99 33.05
N GLN A 437 0.46 5.74 34.08
CA GLN A 437 1.84 5.35 33.88
C GLN A 437 1.93 4.02 33.08
N ARG A 438 1.10 3.04 33.41
CA ARG A 438 1.01 1.76 32.68
C ARG A 438 0.56 1.97 31.24
N LEU A 439 -0.47 2.77 30.99
CA LEU A 439 -0.95 3.07 29.64
C LEU A 439 0.12 3.73 28.74
N ARG A 440 1.04 4.51 29.33
CA ARG A 440 2.16 5.11 28.60
C ARG A 440 3.29 4.13 28.31
N ASP A 441 3.37 3.03 29.03
CA ASP A 441 4.36 1.96 28.77
C ASP A 441 3.94 1.14 27.57
N SER A 442 4.83 1.02 26.59
CA SER A 442 4.61 0.24 25.37
C SER A 442 4.47 -1.26 25.65
N GLU A 443 5.20 -1.80 26.62
CA GLU A 443 5.09 -3.21 26.98
C GLU A 443 3.73 -3.51 27.58
N PHE A 444 3.23 -2.66 28.46
CA PHE A 444 1.86 -2.83 28.98
C PHE A 444 0.79 -2.78 27.89
N ARG A 445 0.92 -1.87 26.90
CA ARG A 445 -0.02 -1.82 25.77
C ARG A 445 0.06 -3.08 24.90
N LYS A 446 1.25 -3.63 24.73
CA LYS A 446 1.45 -4.90 24.02
C LYS A 446 0.83 -6.08 24.78
N GLU A 447 1.06 -6.16 26.10
CA GLU A 447 0.41 -7.14 26.96
C GLU A 447 -1.12 -7.01 26.91
N ALA A 448 -1.64 -5.78 26.87
CA ALA A 448 -3.07 -5.52 26.75
C ALA A 448 -3.63 -6.01 25.38
N GLY A 449 -2.93 -5.75 24.29
CA GLY A 449 -3.28 -6.29 22.96
C GLY A 449 -3.30 -7.82 22.96
N GLN A 450 -2.26 -8.45 23.52
CA GLN A 450 -2.20 -9.90 23.67
C GLN A 450 -3.36 -10.45 24.52
N ALA A 451 -3.67 -9.82 25.66
CA ALA A 451 -4.75 -10.26 26.53
C ALA A 451 -6.13 -10.12 25.86
N ILE A 452 -6.35 -9.08 25.03
CA ILE A 452 -7.57 -8.94 24.22
C ILE A 452 -7.66 -10.06 23.18
N PHE A 453 -6.58 -10.33 22.46
CA PHE A 453 -6.50 -11.41 21.49
C PHE A 453 -6.80 -12.78 22.14
N ASP A 454 -6.10 -13.12 23.22
CA ASP A 454 -6.31 -14.38 23.94
C ASP A 454 -7.76 -14.55 24.40
N THR A 455 -8.37 -13.47 24.92
CA THR A 455 -9.78 -13.52 25.37
C THR A 455 -10.73 -13.76 24.21
N ILE A 456 -10.44 -13.20 23.01
CA ILE A 456 -11.24 -13.47 21.80
C ILE A 456 -11.09 -14.93 21.37
N ILE A 457 -9.90 -15.52 21.44
CA ILE A 457 -9.70 -16.95 21.21
C ILE A 457 -10.55 -17.78 22.18
N GLU A 458 -10.43 -17.53 23.48
CA GLU A 458 -11.20 -18.20 24.53
C GLU A 458 -12.73 -18.11 24.30
N ILE A 459 -13.22 -16.95 23.84
CA ILE A 459 -14.62 -16.75 23.50
C ILE A 459 -15.03 -17.66 22.33
N PHE A 460 -14.26 -17.70 21.23
CA PHE A 460 -14.60 -18.55 20.08
C PHE A 460 -14.47 -20.06 20.37
N GLU A 461 -13.58 -20.44 21.29
CA GLU A 461 -13.49 -21.82 21.77
C GLU A 461 -14.71 -22.21 22.59
N ALA A 462 -15.14 -21.34 23.53
CA ALA A 462 -16.31 -21.59 24.38
C ALA A 462 -17.64 -21.44 23.62
N TYR A 463 -17.67 -20.63 22.56
CA TYR A 463 -18.86 -20.31 21.79
C TYR A 463 -18.56 -20.44 20.28
N PRO A 464 -18.37 -21.67 19.76
CA PRO A 464 -18.02 -21.91 18.38
C PRO A 464 -19.13 -21.47 17.41
N THR A 465 -18.70 -20.94 16.24
CA THR A 465 -19.63 -20.42 15.22
C THR A 465 -20.44 -21.52 14.52
N GLY A 466 -19.91 -22.74 14.47
CA GLY A 466 -20.50 -23.87 13.74
C GLY A 466 -20.33 -23.79 12.20
N ARG A 467 -19.49 -22.86 11.72
CA ARG A 467 -19.13 -22.70 10.29
C ARG A 467 -17.74 -23.26 10.02
#